data_09fbe7a06509c69258b8425f2d6a5723
#
_entry.id   09fbe7a06509c69258b8425f2d6a5723
#
_cell.length_a   1.000
_cell.length_b   1.000
_cell.length_c   1.000
_cell.angle_alpha   90.00
_cell.angle_beta   90.00
_cell.angle_gamma   90.00
#
_symmetry.space_group_name_H-M   'P 1'
#
loop_
_entity.id
_entity.type
_entity.pdbx_description
1 polymer ?
#
loop_
_entity_poly.entity_id
_entity_poly.type
_entity_poly.pdbx_seq_one_letter_code
_entity_poly.pdbx_strand_id
1 'polypeptide(L)'
;SQPVFDALFADYNFVNNNAVSHSMHKMIEQLETVGGFEKDTTELESFYESVRVNVGNIDNLEGKQTIIKNLYEKFFKGAFPLTVEKLGIVYTPVECVDFIIHSVNDILKREFNTSLSDENVHILDPFTGTGTFITRLLQSGLIKPEDMERKYRNEIHCNEIVLLAYYIADVNIEAVYHDLMKPDHYVNYDGICLTDTFQLAETKQQSLSQEFFKENSEGVLRQKKAPIRV
;
A
#
# COMPACT_ATOMS: atom_id res chain seq x y z
N SER A 1 1.90 6.25 -13.86
CA SER A 1 2.36 5.19 -12.92
C SER A 1 2.15 3.77 -13.48
N GLN A 2 1.02 3.50 -14.15
CA GLN A 2 0.70 2.17 -14.67
C GLN A 2 1.84 1.52 -15.50
N PRO A 3 2.46 2.17 -16.51
CA PRO A 3 3.53 1.55 -17.29
C PRO A 3 4.76 1.15 -16.45
N VAL A 4 4.97 1.82 -15.30
CA VAL A 4 6.05 1.50 -14.37
C VAL A 4 5.70 0.22 -13.59
N PHE A 5 4.47 0.10 -13.11
CA PHE A 5 4.01 -1.09 -12.38
C PHE A 5 3.94 -2.31 -13.29
N ASP A 6 3.47 -2.16 -14.54
CA ASP A 6 3.47 -3.22 -15.53
C ASP A 6 4.88 -3.75 -15.81
N ALA A 7 5.89 -2.87 -15.84
CA ALA A 7 7.28 -3.27 -16.05
C ALA A 7 7.90 -3.94 -14.80
N LEU A 8 7.52 -3.49 -13.58
CA LEU A 8 8.08 -3.98 -12.33
C LEU A 8 7.50 -5.32 -11.89
N PHE A 9 6.21 -5.54 -12.16
CA PHE A 9 5.43 -6.67 -11.65
C PHE A 9 4.71 -7.45 -12.77
N ALA A 10 5.35 -7.57 -13.94
CA ALA A 10 4.79 -8.29 -15.08
C ALA A 10 4.37 -9.74 -14.74
N ASP A 11 5.13 -10.39 -13.85
CA ASP A 11 4.90 -11.79 -13.48
C ASP A 11 3.60 -12.02 -12.68
N TYR A 12 3.10 -10.99 -11.99
CA TYR A 12 1.92 -11.09 -11.12
C TYR A 12 0.65 -10.52 -11.74
N ASN A 13 0.76 -9.84 -12.90
CA ASN A 13 -0.37 -9.19 -13.58
C ASN A 13 -1.20 -8.27 -12.65
N PHE A 14 -0.51 -7.55 -11.74
CA PHE A 14 -1.11 -6.70 -10.70
C PHE A 14 -2.13 -5.72 -11.25
N VAL A 15 -1.79 -5.06 -12.37
CA VAL A 15 -2.65 -4.03 -12.96
C VAL A 15 -4.03 -4.57 -13.35
N ASN A 16 -4.10 -5.82 -13.77
CA ASN A 16 -5.36 -6.45 -14.19
C ASN A 16 -6.13 -7.11 -13.04
N ASN A 17 -5.46 -7.41 -11.92
CA ASN A 17 -6.08 -8.13 -10.81
C ASN A 17 -6.32 -7.25 -9.58
N ASN A 18 -5.59 -6.14 -9.45
CA ASN A 18 -5.70 -5.25 -8.30
C ASN A 18 -6.95 -4.37 -8.37
N ALA A 19 -7.76 -4.36 -7.31
CA ALA A 19 -9.03 -3.65 -7.23
C ALA A 19 -8.87 -2.13 -7.37
N VAL A 20 -7.77 -1.58 -6.83
CA VAL A 20 -7.45 -0.14 -6.91
C VAL A 20 -7.11 0.26 -8.34
N SER A 21 -6.33 -0.57 -9.05
CA SER A 21 -6.02 -0.37 -10.47
C SER A 21 -7.28 -0.32 -11.32
N HIS A 22 -8.23 -1.22 -11.10
CA HIS A 22 -9.52 -1.23 -11.78
C HIS A 22 -10.34 0.05 -11.51
N SER A 23 -10.39 0.48 -10.25
CA SER A 23 -11.11 1.70 -9.87
C SER A 23 -10.49 2.94 -10.50
N MET A 24 -9.16 3.04 -10.50
CA MET A 24 -8.44 4.13 -11.16
C MET A 24 -8.65 4.16 -12.68
N HIS A 25 -8.69 2.99 -13.35
CA HIS A 25 -9.00 2.90 -14.78
C HIS A 25 -10.38 3.44 -15.10
N LYS A 26 -11.40 3.01 -14.35
CA LYS A 26 -12.76 3.52 -14.52
C LYS A 26 -12.86 5.02 -14.34
N MET A 27 -12.13 5.59 -13.37
CA MET A 27 -12.08 7.04 -13.18
C MET A 27 -11.45 7.76 -14.38
N ILE A 28 -10.36 7.23 -14.93
CA ILE A 28 -9.69 7.80 -16.11
C ILE A 28 -10.63 7.74 -17.33
N GLU A 29 -11.27 6.61 -17.59
CA GLU A 29 -12.25 6.46 -18.68
C GLU A 29 -13.39 7.48 -18.56
N GLN A 30 -13.91 7.70 -17.35
CA GLN A 30 -14.96 8.69 -17.13
C GLN A 30 -14.46 10.12 -17.38
N LEU A 31 -13.24 10.47 -16.94
CA LEU A 31 -12.64 11.77 -17.20
C LEU A 31 -12.40 12.00 -18.70
N GLU A 32 -12.00 10.98 -19.45
CA GLU A 32 -11.82 11.04 -20.90
C GLU A 32 -13.15 11.28 -21.63
N THR A 33 -14.27 10.74 -21.11
CA THR A 33 -15.63 10.96 -21.72
C THR A 33 -16.16 12.38 -21.48
N VAL A 34 -15.75 13.07 -20.43
CA VAL A 34 -16.23 14.45 -20.12
C VAL A 34 -15.64 15.51 -21.05
N GLY A 35 -14.60 15.20 -21.82
CA GLY A 35 -14.00 16.09 -22.82
C GLY A 35 -13.16 17.22 -22.22
N GLY A 36 -11.94 17.39 -22.72
CA GLY A 36 -11.00 18.43 -22.27
C GLY A 36 -9.78 17.89 -21.54
N PHE A 37 -9.67 16.60 -21.38
CA PHE A 37 -8.46 15.95 -20.87
C PHE A 37 -7.60 15.52 -22.08
N GLU A 38 -6.82 16.47 -22.64
CA GLU A 38 -5.75 16.08 -23.56
C GLU A 38 -4.64 15.41 -22.72
N LYS A 39 -4.40 14.13 -23.01
CA LYS A 39 -3.34 13.36 -22.38
C LYS A 39 -1.99 13.81 -22.94
N ASP A 40 -1.42 14.87 -22.39
CA ASP A 40 -0.05 15.26 -22.70
C ASP A 40 0.91 14.29 -21.96
N THR A 41 1.11 13.14 -22.58
CA THR A 41 1.99 12.07 -22.06
C THR A 41 3.39 12.15 -22.66
N THR A 42 3.63 13.05 -23.59
CA THR A 42 4.87 13.08 -24.42
C THR A 42 6.12 13.29 -23.56
N GLU A 43 6.07 14.16 -22.56
CA GLU A 43 7.18 14.36 -21.63
C GLU A 43 7.37 13.19 -20.66
N LEU A 44 6.31 12.43 -20.38
CA LEU A 44 6.35 11.27 -19.49
C LEU A 44 6.82 10.00 -20.20
N GLU A 45 6.69 9.88 -21.51
CA GLU A 45 7.09 8.70 -22.26
C GLU A 45 8.60 8.42 -22.16
N SER A 46 9.43 9.45 -22.30
CA SER A 46 10.88 9.33 -22.14
C SER A 46 11.28 8.93 -20.71
N PHE A 47 10.54 9.46 -19.73
CA PHE A 47 10.72 9.08 -18.32
C PHE A 47 10.32 7.61 -18.08
N TYR A 48 9.18 7.17 -18.60
CA TYR A 48 8.74 5.78 -18.46
C TYR A 48 9.68 4.80 -19.16
N GLU A 49 10.21 5.16 -20.32
CA GLU A 49 11.18 4.34 -21.02
C GLU A 49 12.49 4.20 -20.24
N SER A 50 12.99 5.30 -19.66
CA SER A 50 14.18 5.26 -18.79
C SER A 50 13.95 4.38 -17.55
N VAL A 51 12.75 4.38 -17.00
CA VAL A 51 12.37 3.52 -15.88
C VAL A 51 12.34 2.06 -16.32
N ARG A 52 11.73 1.72 -17.46
CA ARG A 52 11.68 0.35 -17.98
C ARG A 52 13.07 -0.24 -18.19
N VAL A 53 13.97 0.55 -18.77
CA VAL A 53 15.37 0.13 -19.01
C VAL A 53 16.10 -0.13 -17.70
N ASN A 54 15.91 0.73 -16.69
CA ASN A 54 16.56 0.58 -15.40
C ASN A 54 15.96 -0.57 -14.56
N VAL A 55 14.66 -0.84 -14.71
CA VAL A 55 13.93 -1.88 -14.00
C VAL A 55 14.17 -3.26 -14.60
N GLY A 56 14.30 -3.37 -15.92
CA GLY A 56 14.48 -4.65 -16.63
C GLY A 56 15.74 -5.43 -16.24
N ASN A 57 16.65 -4.81 -15.48
CA ASN A 57 17.87 -5.45 -14.97
C ASN A 57 17.80 -5.83 -13.49
N ILE A 58 16.61 -5.73 -12.84
CA ILE A 58 16.46 -5.99 -11.40
C ILE A 58 15.55 -7.19 -11.20
N ASP A 59 16.16 -8.31 -10.80
CA ASP A 59 15.48 -9.59 -10.63
C ASP A 59 14.95 -9.82 -9.20
N ASN A 60 15.33 -8.95 -8.24
CA ASN A 60 14.91 -9.13 -6.84
C ASN A 60 13.85 -8.10 -6.41
N LEU A 61 12.95 -8.53 -5.53
CA LEU A 61 11.82 -7.74 -5.02
C LEU A 61 12.28 -6.48 -4.28
N GLU A 62 13.36 -6.56 -3.49
CA GLU A 62 13.90 -5.45 -2.71
C GLU A 62 14.41 -4.31 -3.62
N GLY A 63 15.07 -4.66 -4.72
CA GLY A 63 15.48 -3.69 -5.74
C GLY A 63 14.28 -3.03 -6.42
N LYS A 64 13.25 -3.80 -6.77
CA LYS A 64 12.00 -3.29 -7.34
C LYS A 64 11.31 -2.30 -6.38
N GLN A 65 11.19 -2.65 -5.11
CA GLN A 65 10.63 -1.76 -4.06
C GLN A 65 11.44 -0.46 -3.90
N THR A 66 12.77 -0.56 -3.92
CA THR A 66 13.65 0.60 -3.83
C THR A 66 13.44 1.57 -4.99
N ILE A 67 13.26 1.05 -6.21
CA ILE A 67 12.97 1.88 -7.39
C ILE A 67 11.62 2.57 -7.25
N ILE A 68 10.56 1.84 -6.87
CA ILE A 68 9.23 2.41 -6.68
C ILE A 68 9.29 3.54 -5.66
N LYS A 69 9.93 3.30 -4.52
CA LYS A 69 10.12 4.30 -3.47
C LYS A 69 10.83 5.54 -4.00
N ASN A 70 11.95 5.37 -4.68
CA ASN A 70 12.73 6.48 -5.24
C ASN A 70 11.97 7.27 -6.31
N LEU A 71 11.23 6.59 -7.17
CA LEU A 71 10.38 7.22 -8.19
C LEU A 71 9.27 8.04 -7.55
N TYR A 72 8.59 7.46 -6.55
CA TYR A 72 7.56 8.14 -5.80
C TYR A 72 8.10 9.38 -5.11
N GLU A 73 9.22 9.28 -4.37
CA GLU A 73 9.85 10.40 -3.69
C GLU A 73 10.22 11.54 -4.65
N LYS A 74 10.88 11.20 -5.76
CA LYS A 74 11.29 12.19 -6.76
C LYS A 74 10.09 12.83 -7.46
N PHE A 75 9.08 12.01 -7.82
CA PHE A 75 7.87 12.50 -8.45
C PHE A 75 7.09 13.43 -7.52
N PHE A 76 6.85 13.01 -6.28
CA PHE A 76 6.07 13.81 -5.33
C PHE A 76 6.78 15.11 -4.95
N LYS A 77 8.09 15.05 -4.66
CA LYS A 77 8.89 16.25 -4.36
C LYS A 77 8.96 17.22 -5.54
N GLY A 78 8.98 16.70 -6.76
CA GLY A 78 9.01 17.51 -7.97
C GLY A 78 7.65 18.08 -8.36
N ALA A 79 6.61 17.26 -8.36
CA ALA A 79 5.27 17.63 -8.84
C ALA A 79 4.42 18.35 -7.77
N PHE A 80 4.60 18.01 -6.49
CA PHE A 80 3.75 18.48 -5.39
C PHE A 80 4.55 18.96 -4.16
N PRO A 81 5.52 19.86 -4.29
CA PRO A 81 6.41 20.23 -3.18
C PRO A 81 5.66 20.80 -1.97
N LEU A 82 4.63 21.63 -2.22
CA LEU A 82 3.81 22.19 -1.14
C LEU A 82 2.97 21.16 -0.41
N THR A 83 2.54 20.09 -1.08
CA THR A 83 1.80 19.00 -0.48
C THR A 83 2.72 18.14 0.39
N VAL A 84 3.94 17.87 -0.08
CA VAL A 84 4.97 17.15 0.68
C VAL A 84 5.29 17.89 1.98
N GLU A 85 5.47 19.21 1.91
CA GLU A 85 5.74 20.06 3.06
C GLU A 85 4.57 20.08 4.05
N LYS A 86 3.35 20.31 3.57
CA LYS A 86 2.14 20.38 4.41
C LYS A 86 1.79 19.06 5.09
N LEU A 87 1.95 17.93 4.41
CA LEU A 87 1.63 16.61 4.95
C LEU A 87 2.81 16.01 5.74
N GLY A 88 3.98 16.65 5.73
CA GLY A 88 5.15 16.14 6.44
C GLY A 88 5.57 14.76 5.95
N ILE A 89 5.52 14.52 4.63
CA ILE A 89 5.87 13.21 4.06
C ILE A 89 7.36 12.95 4.29
N VAL A 90 7.65 12.12 5.27
CA VAL A 90 8.98 11.66 5.64
C VAL A 90 9.03 10.14 5.62
N TYR A 91 10.08 9.59 5.03
CA TYR A 91 10.27 8.14 4.99
C TYR A 91 11.07 7.68 6.21
N THR A 92 10.51 6.75 6.95
CA THR A 92 11.20 6.13 8.07
C THR A 92 12.29 5.19 7.56
N PRO A 93 13.55 5.30 8.02
CA PRO A 93 14.60 4.34 7.68
C PRO A 93 14.20 2.91 8.04
N VAL A 94 14.58 1.95 7.19
CA VAL A 94 14.18 0.54 7.34
C VAL A 94 14.66 -0.03 8.67
N GLU A 95 15.83 0.36 9.12
CA GLU A 95 16.41 -0.07 10.40
C GLU A 95 15.58 0.40 11.60
N CYS A 96 15.00 1.61 11.51
CA CYS A 96 14.06 2.11 12.53
C CYS A 96 12.75 1.33 12.51
N VAL A 97 12.24 1.03 11.32
CA VAL A 97 11.02 0.22 11.16
C VAL A 97 11.21 -1.16 11.78
N ASP A 98 12.29 -1.85 11.43
CA ASP A 98 12.62 -3.17 11.97
C ASP A 98 12.75 -3.13 13.50
N PHE A 99 13.46 -2.13 14.03
CA PHE A 99 13.59 -1.94 15.47
C PHE A 99 12.22 -1.79 16.16
N ILE A 100 11.33 -0.98 15.59
CA ILE A 100 9.99 -0.75 16.15
C ILE A 100 9.18 -2.06 16.14
N ILE A 101 9.15 -2.77 15.01
CA ILE A 101 8.39 -4.02 14.84
C ILE A 101 8.87 -5.07 15.87
N HIS A 102 10.19 -5.27 15.99
CA HIS A 102 10.75 -6.22 16.94
C HIS A 102 10.48 -5.81 18.39
N SER A 103 10.63 -4.51 18.71
CA SER A 103 10.36 -3.98 20.05
C SER A 103 8.90 -4.17 20.46
N VAL A 104 7.96 -3.94 19.55
CA VAL A 104 6.52 -4.18 19.79
C VAL A 104 6.26 -5.65 20.07
N ASN A 105 6.82 -6.56 19.26
CA ASN A 105 6.67 -8.00 19.50
C ASN A 105 7.25 -8.45 20.84
N ASP A 106 8.38 -7.90 21.24
CA ASP A 106 8.99 -8.20 22.55
C ASP A 106 8.14 -7.69 23.71
N ILE A 107 7.56 -6.50 23.60
CA ILE A 107 6.62 -5.95 24.60
C ILE A 107 5.37 -6.82 24.68
N LEU A 108 4.79 -7.20 23.54
CA LEU A 108 3.61 -8.09 23.52
C LEU A 108 3.89 -9.39 24.24
N LYS A 109 5.04 -10.02 24.01
CA LYS A 109 5.44 -11.25 24.67
C LYS A 109 5.64 -11.07 26.17
N ARG A 110 6.36 -10.02 26.56
CA ARG A 110 6.76 -9.81 27.95
C ARG A 110 5.61 -9.35 28.84
N GLU A 111 4.79 -8.42 28.35
CA GLU A 111 3.78 -7.75 29.18
C GLU A 111 2.36 -8.34 28.98
N PHE A 112 2.09 -8.90 27.81
CA PHE A 112 0.74 -9.37 27.44
C PHE A 112 0.64 -10.87 27.15
N ASN A 113 1.78 -11.60 27.22
CA ASN A 113 1.88 -13.04 26.90
C ASN A 113 1.26 -13.37 25.51
N THR A 114 1.46 -12.52 24.53
CA THR A 114 0.99 -12.68 23.16
C THR A 114 2.06 -12.20 22.17
N SER A 115 1.86 -12.40 20.88
CA SER A 115 2.80 -12.00 19.82
C SER A 115 2.07 -11.38 18.64
N LEU A 116 2.82 -10.78 17.71
CA LEU A 116 2.27 -10.26 16.44
C LEU A 116 1.65 -11.35 15.56
N SER A 117 2.02 -12.63 15.76
CA SER A 117 1.47 -13.77 15.02
C SER A 117 0.14 -14.27 15.58
N ASP A 118 -0.13 -14.02 16.87
CA ASP A 118 -1.27 -14.63 17.54
C ASP A 118 -2.62 -14.14 16.98
N GLU A 119 -3.61 -15.01 17.03
CA GLU A 119 -4.98 -14.71 16.60
C GLU A 119 -5.60 -13.57 17.43
N ASN A 120 -6.37 -12.73 16.78
CA ASN A 120 -7.00 -11.54 17.37
C ASN A 120 -6.03 -10.45 17.85
N VAL A 121 -4.76 -10.50 17.48
CA VAL A 121 -3.82 -9.39 17.61
C VAL A 121 -3.88 -8.56 16.33
N HIS A 122 -4.85 -7.64 16.24
CA HIS A 122 -5.03 -6.76 15.10
C HIS A 122 -4.00 -5.63 15.13
N ILE A 123 -3.36 -5.38 14.00
CA ILE A 123 -2.28 -4.41 13.78
C ILE A 123 -2.80 -3.32 12.86
N LEU A 124 -2.56 -2.06 13.18
CA LEU A 124 -2.90 -0.91 12.36
C LEU A 124 -1.67 -0.04 12.10
N ASP A 125 -1.35 0.16 10.83
CA ASP A 125 -0.49 1.26 10.40
C ASP A 125 -1.37 2.45 10.01
N PRO A 126 -1.50 3.48 10.86
CA PRO A 126 -2.45 4.56 10.64
C PRO A 126 -1.97 5.60 9.62
N PHE A 127 -0.71 5.53 9.17
CA PHE A 127 -0.05 6.48 8.25
C PHE A 127 0.89 5.73 7.32
N THR A 128 0.34 4.85 6.53
CA THR A 128 1.03 3.77 5.81
C THR A 128 2.09 4.26 4.81
N GLY A 129 1.89 5.44 4.20
CA GLY A 129 2.78 5.91 3.16
C GLY A 129 2.85 4.93 2.00
N THR A 130 4.06 4.46 1.68
CA THR A 130 4.29 3.45 0.63
C THR A 130 4.29 2.00 1.15
N GLY A 131 3.82 1.76 2.36
CA GLY A 131 3.67 0.42 2.94
C GLY A 131 4.90 -0.17 3.62
N THR A 132 5.90 0.65 3.97
CA THR A 132 7.19 0.16 4.49
C THR A 132 7.02 -0.65 5.78
N PHE A 133 6.20 -0.19 6.75
CA PHE A 133 5.98 -0.93 8.00
C PHE A 133 5.37 -2.30 7.75
N ILE A 134 4.36 -2.38 6.90
CA ILE A 134 3.67 -3.65 6.64
C ILE A 134 4.54 -4.61 5.84
N THR A 135 5.22 -4.13 4.79
CA THR A 135 6.13 -4.98 4.02
C THR A 135 7.25 -5.55 4.89
N ARG A 136 7.83 -4.74 5.80
CA ARG A 136 8.83 -5.19 6.74
C ARG A 136 8.26 -6.14 7.80
N LEU A 137 7.03 -5.90 8.27
CA LEU A 137 6.34 -6.81 9.18
C LEU A 137 6.16 -8.20 8.55
N LEU A 138 5.68 -8.28 7.32
CA LEU A 138 5.51 -9.55 6.61
C LEU A 138 6.85 -10.28 6.42
N GLN A 139 7.93 -9.54 6.12
CA GLN A 139 9.28 -10.08 5.90
C GLN A 139 10.04 -10.41 7.20
N SER A 140 9.58 -9.92 8.36
CA SER A 140 10.31 -10.00 9.64
C SER A 140 10.51 -11.42 10.18
N GLY A 141 9.69 -12.39 9.73
CA GLY A 141 9.64 -13.73 10.30
C GLY A 141 8.94 -13.81 11.67
N LEU A 142 8.38 -12.69 12.17
CA LEU A 142 7.65 -12.64 13.43
C LEU A 142 6.22 -13.20 13.31
N ILE A 143 5.65 -13.13 12.10
CA ILE A 143 4.40 -13.82 11.76
C ILE A 143 4.77 -15.19 11.22
N LYS A 144 4.21 -16.22 11.83
CA LYS A 144 4.47 -17.60 11.41
C LYS A 144 3.83 -17.89 10.06
N PRO A 145 4.43 -18.76 9.22
CA PRO A 145 3.87 -19.08 7.91
C PRO A 145 2.41 -19.53 7.93
N GLU A 146 2.02 -20.34 8.91
CA GLU A 146 0.66 -20.83 9.11
C GLU A 146 -0.35 -19.73 9.46
N ASP A 147 0.11 -18.62 10.04
CA ASP A 147 -0.73 -17.49 10.44
C ASP A 147 -0.76 -16.37 9.37
N MET A 148 0.16 -16.42 8.40
CA MET A 148 0.39 -15.35 7.44
C MET A 148 -0.87 -14.98 6.65
N GLU A 149 -1.60 -15.96 6.10
CA GLU A 149 -2.81 -15.69 5.33
C GLU A 149 -3.90 -15.04 6.20
N ARG A 150 -4.12 -15.54 7.41
CA ARG A 150 -5.09 -14.98 8.35
C ARG A 150 -4.74 -13.54 8.70
N LYS A 151 -3.47 -13.26 9.02
CA LYS A 151 -2.98 -11.91 9.32
C LYS A 151 -3.18 -10.97 8.15
N TYR A 152 -2.73 -11.37 6.97
CA TYR A 152 -2.83 -10.59 5.75
C TYR A 152 -4.27 -10.23 5.39
N ARG A 153 -5.19 -11.21 5.46
CA ARG A 153 -6.59 -11.00 5.06
C ARG A 153 -7.42 -10.26 6.10
N ASN A 154 -7.13 -10.44 7.39
CA ASN A 154 -8.10 -10.09 8.43
C ASN A 154 -7.57 -9.21 9.55
N GLU A 155 -6.28 -9.24 9.85
CA GLU A 155 -5.75 -8.68 11.10
C GLU A 155 -4.65 -7.64 10.92
N ILE A 156 -4.24 -7.34 9.68
CA ILE A 156 -3.35 -6.23 9.35
C ILE A 156 -4.16 -5.17 8.63
N HIS A 157 -4.10 -3.94 9.12
CA HIS A 157 -4.88 -2.81 8.65
C HIS A 157 -3.96 -1.63 8.34
N CYS A 158 -4.33 -0.85 7.33
CA CYS A 158 -3.56 0.30 6.85
C CYS A 158 -4.47 1.48 6.56
N ASN A 159 -4.00 2.70 6.84
CA ASN A 159 -4.67 3.92 6.41
C ASN A 159 -3.69 4.82 5.67
N GLU A 160 -4.12 5.35 4.54
CA GLU A 160 -3.37 6.34 3.77
C GLU A 160 -4.33 7.37 3.17
N ILE A 161 -3.96 8.65 3.27
CA ILE A 161 -4.80 9.76 2.76
C ILE A 161 -4.45 10.14 1.33
N VAL A 162 -3.22 9.87 0.89
CA VAL A 162 -2.73 10.23 -0.44
C VAL A 162 -2.96 9.09 -1.41
N LEU A 163 -3.85 9.28 -2.38
CA LEU A 163 -4.25 8.24 -3.35
C LEU A 163 -3.06 7.52 -4.01
N LEU A 164 -2.02 8.24 -4.40
CA LEU A 164 -0.87 7.61 -5.05
C LEU A 164 -0.04 6.77 -4.05
N ALA A 165 0.14 7.23 -2.81
CA ALA A 165 0.82 6.47 -1.76
C ALA A 165 0.02 5.22 -1.41
N TYR A 166 -1.31 5.35 -1.25
CA TYR A 166 -2.25 4.27 -1.04
C TYR A 166 -2.08 3.17 -2.10
N TYR A 167 -2.09 3.55 -3.39
CA TYR A 167 -1.92 2.60 -4.49
C TYR A 167 -0.54 1.91 -4.47
N ILE A 168 0.52 2.67 -4.18
CA ILE A 168 1.88 2.11 -4.08
C ILE A 168 1.99 1.16 -2.89
N ALA A 169 1.43 1.51 -1.74
CA ALA A 169 1.42 0.66 -0.56
C ALA A 169 0.71 -0.67 -0.83
N ASP A 170 -0.46 -0.60 -1.45
CA ASP A 170 -1.26 -1.76 -1.81
C ASP A 170 -0.45 -2.74 -2.68
N VAL A 171 0.11 -2.24 -3.79
CA VAL A 171 0.95 -3.05 -4.70
C VAL A 171 2.20 -3.62 -3.99
N ASN A 172 2.87 -2.83 -3.14
CA ASN A 172 4.05 -3.29 -2.42
C ASN A 172 3.72 -4.40 -1.42
N ILE A 173 2.61 -4.27 -0.68
CA ILE A 173 2.16 -5.25 0.31
C ILE A 173 1.76 -6.55 -0.38
N GLU A 174 0.98 -6.46 -1.46
CA GLU A 174 0.60 -7.61 -2.27
C GLU A 174 1.82 -8.33 -2.86
N ALA A 175 2.78 -7.58 -3.43
CA ALA A 175 4.00 -8.15 -4.00
C ALA A 175 4.82 -8.94 -2.96
N VAL A 176 4.97 -8.39 -1.74
CA VAL A 176 5.67 -9.09 -0.65
C VAL A 176 4.92 -10.35 -0.22
N TYR A 177 3.60 -10.27 -0.05
CA TYR A 177 2.81 -11.42 0.32
C TYR A 177 2.91 -12.54 -0.73
N HIS A 178 2.76 -12.21 -2.01
CA HIS A 178 2.86 -13.17 -3.11
C HIS A 178 4.26 -13.79 -3.24
N ASP A 179 5.32 -13.02 -3.00
CA ASP A 179 6.70 -13.54 -3.01
C ASP A 179 6.94 -14.53 -1.86
N LEU A 180 6.44 -14.23 -0.67
CA LEU A 180 6.60 -15.06 0.53
C LEU A 180 5.76 -16.33 0.47
N MET A 181 4.48 -16.20 0.10
CA MET A 181 3.51 -17.29 0.20
C MET A 181 3.32 -18.07 -1.09
N LYS A 182 3.64 -17.48 -2.23
CA LYS A 182 3.49 -18.09 -3.59
C LYS A 182 2.14 -18.78 -3.78
N PRO A 183 1.02 -18.07 -3.54
CA PRO A 183 -0.30 -18.67 -3.63
C PRO A 183 -0.61 -19.08 -5.09
N ASP A 184 -1.42 -20.12 -5.25
CA ASP A 184 -1.83 -20.65 -6.57
C ASP A 184 -2.69 -19.68 -7.38
N HIS A 185 -3.29 -18.69 -6.73
CA HIS A 185 -4.13 -17.66 -7.34
C HIS A 185 -3.84 -16.29 -6.73
N TYR A 186 -4.24 -15.25 -7.44
CA TYR A 186 -4.06 -13.89 -6.96
C TYR A 186 -4.89 -13.62 -5.70
N VAL A 187 -4.25 -13.01 -4.69
CA VAL A 187 -4.86 -12.68 -3.41
C VAL A 187 -4.72 -11.19 -3.15
N ASN A 188 -5.84 -10.47 -3.25
CA ASN A 188 -5.89 -9.03 -2.98
C ASN A 188 -5.60 -8.73 -1.51
N TYR A 189 -5.06 -7.54 -1.25
CA TYR A 189 -4.91 -6.99 0.09
C TYR A 189 -6.07 -6.04 0.40
N ASP A 190 -7.06 -6.53 1.13
CA ASP A 190 -8.24 -5.74 1.50
C ASP A 190 -8.04 -4.92 2.79
N GLY A 191 -6.86 -4.98 3.41
CA GLY A 191 -6.57 -4.34 4.70
C GLY A 191 -6.30 -2.83 4.62
N ILE A 192 -6.01 -2.28 3.43
CA ILE A 192 -5.69 -0.88 3.25
C ILE A 192 -6.93 -0.03 2.95
N CYS A 193 -7.02 1.16 3.57
CA CYS A 193 -8.10 2.12 3.37
C CYS A 193 -7.56 3.48 2.92
N LEU A 194 -8.16 4.05 1.87
CA LEU A 194 -7.94 5.44 1.48
C LEU A 194 -8.77 6.34 2.40
N THR A 195 -8.14 6.84 3.46
CA THR A 195 -8.86 7.59 4.49
C THR A 195 -7.94 8.45 5.33
N ASP A 196 -8.49 9.50 5.92
CA ASP A 196 -7.85 10.26 6.98
C ASP A 196 -8.14 9.58 8.32
N THR A 197 -7.09 9.07 8.96
CA THR A 197 -7.18 8.34 10.24
C THR A 197 -7.82 9.19 11.34
N PHE A 198 -7.54 10.49 11.40
CA PHE A 198 -8.11 11.38 12.41
C PHE A 198 -9.59 11.63 12.19
N GLN A 199 -10.04 11.67 10.95
CA GLN A 199 -11.45 11.88 10.61
C GLN A 199 -12.29 10.60 10.70
N LEU A 200 -11.67 9.43 10.73
CA LEU A 200 -12.37 8.15 10.85
C LEU A 200 -13.32 8.07 12.07
N ALA A 201 -12.94 8.73 13.17
CA ALA A 201 -13.74 8.77 14.39
C ALA A 201 -14.92 9.76 14.32
N GLU A 202 -14.83 10.81 13.49
CA GLU A 202 -15.74 11.95 13.50
C GLU A 202 -16.85 11.87 12.46
N THR A 203 -16.69 11.13 11.36
CA THR A 203 -17.61 11.24 10.23
C THR A 203 -18.74 10.22 10.21
N LYS A 204 -19.95 10.74 10.35
CA LYS A 204 -21.18 10.17 9.78
C LYS A 204 -21.36 10.55 8.30
N GLN A 205 -20.39 11.22 7.70
CA GLN A 205 -20.52 11.76 6.34
C GLN A 205 -20.22 10.70 5.28
N GLN A 206 -21.25 10.37 4.51
CA GLN A 206 -21.15 9.70 3.23
C GLN A 206 -20.39 10.65 2.27
N SER A 207 -19.15 10.33 1.93
CA SER A 207 -18.41 11.10 0.93
C SER A 207 -18.79 10.66 -0.49
N LEU A 208 -18.66 11.57 -1.46
CA LEU A 208 -18.82 11.28 -2.91
C LEU A 208 -17.91 10.12 -3.39
N SER A 209 -16.87 9.79 -2.64
CA SER A 209 -15.96 8.67 -2.90
C SER A 209 -16.59 7.29 -2.69
N GLN A 210 -17.74 7.17 -2.01
CA GLN A 210 -18.36 5.86 -1.73
C GLN A 210 -18.84 5.13 -2.99
N GLU A 211 -19.21 5.88 -4.01
CA GLU A 211 -19.70 5.30 -5.27
C GLU A 211 -18.57 4.75 -6.14
N PHE A 212 -17.36 5.36 -6.05
CA PHE A 212 -16.19 4.97 -6.82
C PHE A 212 -15.31 3.92 -6.11
N PHE A 213 -15.33 3.87 -4.78
CA PHE A 213 -14.50 3.00 -3.96
C PHE A 213 -15.36 2.20 -2.98
N LYS A 214 -16.22 1.34 -3.51
CA LYS A 214 -17.10 0.51 -2.67
C LYS A 214 -16.28 -0.38 -1.72
N GLU A 215 -15.22 -1.01 -2.24
CA GLU A 215 -14.30 -1.85 -1.49
C GLU A 215 -13.64 -1.07 -0.36
N ASN A 216 -13.23 0.18 -0.62
CA ASN A 216 -12.66 1.07 0.40
C ASN A 216 -13.66 1.36 1.53
N SER A 217 -14.93 1.61 1.19
CA SER A 217 -15.98 1.87 2.18
C SER A 217 -16.23 0.64 3.06
N GLU A 218 -16.23 -0.55 2.49
CA GLU A 218 -16.35 -1.82 3.21
C GLU A 218 -15.12 -2.08 4.09
N GLY A 219 -13.92 -1.76 3.60
CA GLY A 219 -12.66 -1.81 4.35
C GLY A 219 -12.68 -0.93 5.60
N VAL A 220 -13.08 0.34 5.45
CA VAL A 220 -13.25 1.29 6.56
C VAL A 220 -14.24 0.76 7.61
N LEU A 221 -15.37 0.19 7.18
CA LEU A 221 -16.36 -0.38 8.09
C LEU A 221 -15.82 -1.61 8.84
N ARG A 222 -15.04 -2.46 8.17
CA ARG A 222 -14.34 -3.60 8.79
C ARG A 222 -13.35 -3.11 9.84
N GLN A 223 -12.49 -2.16 9.49
CA GLN A 223 -11.47 -1.62 10.37
C GLN A 223 -12.07 -0.97 11.63
N LYS A 224 -13.19 -0.23 11.52
CA LYS A 224 -13.91 0.34 12.67
C LYS A 224 -14.42 -0.71 13.67
N LYS A 225 -14.65 -1.93 13.22
CA LYS A 225 -15.11 -3.05 14.05
C LYS A 225 -13.98 -3.92 14.58
N ALA A 226 -12.77 -3.79 13.99
CA ALA A 226 -11.62 -4.60 14.36
C ALA A 226 -11.13 -4.24 15.77
N PRO A 227 -10.78 -5.23 16.61
CA PRO A 227 -10.21 -5.01 17.93
C PRO A 227 -8.70 -4.66 17.81
N ILE A 228 -8.39 -3.46 17.31
CA ILE A 228 -7.01 -3.02 17.15
C ILE A 228 -6.25 -3.12 18.47
N ARG A 229 -5.08 -3.74 18.44
CA ARG A 229 -4.21 -4.00 19.61
C ARG A 229 -2.86 -3.31 19.52
N VAL A 230 -2.38 -3.11 18.28
CA VAL A 230 -1.07 -2.56 17.97
C VAL A 230 -1.20 -1.51 16.89
#